data_6bfc7bd5c7be0df4462dcc041c233826
#
_entry.id   6bfc7bd5c7be0df4462dcc041c233826
#
_cell.length_a   1.000
_cell.length_b   1.000
_cell.length_c   1.000
_cell.angle_alpha   90.00
_cell.angle_beta   90.00
_cell.angle_gamma   90.00
#
_symmetry.space_group_name_H-M   'P 1'
#
loop_
_entity.id
_entity.type
_entity.pdbx_description
1 polymer ?
#
loop_
_entity_poly.entity_id
_entity_poly.type
_entity_poly.pdbx_seq_one_letter_code
_entity_poly.pdbx_strand_id
1 'polypeptide(L)'
;DDLMGYLRQTMEIRALENNISTLLGRAVLKGASHLYAGEEAVAVGAIGALQSDDLITSTHRGHGHAHAHGDQAAKTDEEKQIHFNKMMAEVLGKSGGYCKGKGGSMHIADVAHGNLGATGIVGGNIPVAVGAALAQKLMKTDKVVLCFFGDGASNTGNFHEALNMASLWKLPVIFVVENNMYAMSVPWAKSSALPNVADRACAYGMPGEVVDGM
;
A
#
# COMPACT_ATOMS: atom_id res chain seq x y z
N ASP A 1 -11.22 0.59 19.99
CA ASP A 1 -10.99 -0.08 18.68
C ASP A 1 -12.35 -0.29 18.02
N ASP A 2 -12.54 0.27 16.83
CA ASP A 2 -13.77 0.12 16.05
C ASP A 2 -13.69 -1.14 15.18
N LEU A 3 -13.82 -2.32 15.80
CA LEU A 3 -13.76 -3.61 15.09
C LEU A 3 -14.86 -3.73 14.02
N MET A 4 -16.03 -3.11 14.25
CA MET A 4 -17.11 -3.13 13.25
C MET A 4 -16.78 -2.25 12.05
N GLY A 5 -16.11 -1.11 12.29
CA GLY A 5 -15.58 -0.26 11.22
C GLY A 5 -14.53 -0.98 10.39
N TYR A 6 -13.60 -1.67 11.02
CA TYR A 6 -12.58 -2.47 10.32
C TYR A 6 -13.20 -3.62 9.50
N LEU A 7 -14.16 -4.34 10.08
CA LEU A 7 -14.88 -5.39 9.35
C LEU A 7 -15.61 -4.82 8.13
N ARG A 8 -16.29 -3.67 8.27
CA ARG A 8 -16.96 -2.99 7.18
C ARG A 8 -15.98 -2.66 6.04
N GLN A 9 -14.87 -1.99 6.37
CA GLN A 9 -13.85 -1.63 5.37
C GLN A 9 -13.27 -2.87 4.66
N THR A 10 -12.99 -3.94 5.40
CA THR A 10 -12.52 -5.21 4.83
C THR A 10 -13.54 -5.77 3.83
N MET A 11 -14.83 -5.73 4.16
CA MET A 11 -15.90 -6.18 3.27
C MET A 11 -16.08 -5.27 2.04
N GLU A 12 -15.91 -3.96 2.21
CA GLU A 12 -15.97 -2.97 1.12
C GLU A 12 -14.82 -3.19 0.13
N ILE A 13 -13.59 -3.40 0.61
CA ILE A 13 -12.44 -3.73 -0.24
C ILE A 13 -12.69 -5.04 -0.98
N ARG A 14 -13.15 -6.09 -0.31
CA ARG A 14 -13.47 -7.36 -0.96
C ARG A 14 -14.56 -7.20 -2.04
N ALA A 15 -15.61 -6.44 -1.76
CA ALA A 15 -16.67 -6.16 -2.73
C ALA A 15 -16.14 -5.38 -3.94
N LEU A 16 -15.27 -4.40 -3.71
CA LEU A 16 -14.57 -3.64 -4.75
C LEU A 16 -13.77 -4.59 -5.65
N GLU A 17 -12.93 -5.46 -5.06
CA GLU A 17 -12.08 -6.38 -5.81
C GLU A 17 -12.88 -7.40 -6.63
N ASN A 18 -13.98 -7.92 -6.08
CA ASN A 18 -14.89 -8.81 -6.81
C ASN A 18 -15.52 -8.11 -8.02
N ASN A 19 -15.89 -6.83 -7.88
CA ASN A 19 -16.40 -6.03 -8.99
C ASN A 19 -15.33 -5.78 -10.05
N ILE A 20 -14.11 -5.40 -9.65
CA ILE A 20 -12.96 -5.21 -10.55
C ILE A 20 -12.68 -6.52 -11.30
N SER A 21 -12.65 -7.65 -10.62
CA SER A 21 -12.48 -8.98 -11.23
C SER A 21 -13.56 -9.26 -12.30
N THR A 22 -14.81 -8.95 -11.99
CA THR A 22 -15.94 -9.11 -12.93
C THR A 22 -15.78 -8.22 -14.15
N LEU A 23 -15.38 -6.95 -13.96
CA LEU A 23 -15.16 -5.99 -15.05
C LEU A 23 -13.96 -6.37 -15.93
N LEU A 24 -12.92 -6.96 -15.35
CA LEU A 24 -11.77 -7.53 -16.07
C LEU A 24 -12.24 -8.71 -16.95
N GLY A 25 -12.99 -9.64 -16.37
CA GLY A 25 -13.53 -10.81 -17.11
C GLY A 25 -14.46 -10.42 -18.27
N ARG A 26 -15.10 -9.24 -18.18
CA ARG A 26 -15.94 -8.68 -19.25
C ARG A 26 -15.17 -7.78 -20.22
N ALA A 27 -13.85 -7.67 -20.10
CA ALA A 27 -12.98 -6.80 -20.90
C ALA A 27 -13.39 -5.29 -20.88
N VAL A 28 -14.07 -4.85 -19.81
CA VAL A 28 -14.43 -3.45 -19.61
C VAL A 28 -13.21 -2.65 -19.13
N LEU A 29 -12.40 -3.24 -18.23
CA LEU A 29 -11.14 -2.66 -17.80
C LEU A 29 -10.05 -2.99 -18.82
N LYS A 30 -9.27 -1.98 -19.14
CA LYS A 30 -8.13 -2.09 -20.06
C LYS A 30 -6.81 -2.09 -19.27
N GLY A 31 -5.86 -2.86 -19.76
CA GLY A 31 -4.54 -2.98 -19.14
C GLY A 31 -4.48 -4.07 -18.07
N ALA A 32 -3.37 -4.09 -17.32
CA ALA A 32 -3.19 -5.03 -16.23
C ALA A 32 -3.78 -4.47 -14.93
N SER A 33 -4.49 -5.32 -14.20
CA SER A 33 -4.97 -5.05 -12.84
C SER A 33 -4.58 -6.20 -11.94
N HIS A 34 -4.14 -5.88 -10.75
CA HIS A 34 -3.79 -6.85 -9.72
C HIS A 34 -4.72 -6.66 -8.54
N LEU A 35 -5.48 -7.72 -8.22
CA LEU A 35 -6.45 -7.68 -7.14
C LEU A 35 -5.76 -7.70 -5.77
N TYR A 36 -6.37 -7.01 -4.82
CA TYR A 36 -5.97 -6.99 -3.40
C TYR A 36 -6.72 -8.05 -2.57
N ALA A 37 -7.51 -8.88 -3.23
CA ALA A 37 -8.31 -9.91 -2.58
C ALA A 37 -7.45 -10.91 -1.81
N GLY A 38 -7.70 -11.03 -0.50
CA GLY A 38 -6.95 -11.86 0.44
C GLY A 38 -5.96 -11.09 1.32
N GLU A 39 -5.74 -9.81 1.08
CA GLU A 39 -4.80 -8.97 1.83
C GLU A 39 -5.51 -7.80 2.55
N GLU A 40 -6.86 -7.76 2.55
CA GLU A 40 -7.67 -6.64 3.01
C GLU A 40 -7.41 -6.23 4.45
N ALA A 41 -7.23 -7.23 5.35
CA ALA A 41 -6.99 -6.98 6.76
C ALA A 41 -5.65 -6.26 7.01
N VAL A 42 -4.65 -6.49 6.16
CA VAL A 42 -3.36 -5.79 6.25
C VAL A 42 -3.53 -4.30 6.01
N ALA A 43 -4.24 -3.91 4.93
CA ALA A 43 -4.51 -2.50 4.65
C ALA A 43 -5.30 -1.84 5.77
N VAL A 44 -6.41 -2.46 6.17
CA VAL A 44 -7.32 -1.89 7.16
C VAL A 44 -6.64 -1.77 8.53
N GLY A 45 -5.94 -2.81 8.99
CA GLY A 45 -5.28 -2.82 10.29
C GLY A 45 -4.10 -1.86 10.36
N ALA A 46 -3.23 -1.87 9.35
CA ALA A 46 -2.05 -1.02 9.32
C ALA A 46 -2.41 0.48 9.16
N ILE A 47 -3.33 0.80 8.25
CA ILE A 47 -3.77 2.18 8.02
C ILE A 47 -4.64 2.67 9.19
N GLY A 48 -5.46 1.81 9.78
CA GLY A 48 -6.25 2.15 10.95
C GLY A 48 -5.44 2.59 12.18
N ALA A 49 -4.15 2.25 12.24
CA ALA A 49 -3.22 2.69 13.26
C ALA A 49 -2.56 4.05 12.99
N LEU A 50 -2.70 4.58 11.77
CA LEU A 50 -2.11 5.88 11.38
C LEU A 50 -2.93 7.07 11.89
N GLN A 51 -2.26 8.19 12.03
CA GLN A 51 -2.93 9.49 12.15
C GLN A 51 -3.44 9.94 10.76
N SER A 52 -4.44 10.82 10.75
CA SER A 52 -5.11 11.24 9.50
C SER A 52 -4.21 12.04 8.54
N ASP A 53 -3.04 12.49 9.00
CA ASP A 53 -2.08 13.25 8.22
C ASP A 53 -0.76 12.51 7.98
N ASP A 54 -0.66 11.25 8.41
CA ASP A 54 0.43 10.35 8.07
C ASP A 54 0.42 10.03 6.57
N LEU A 55 1.54 9.51 6.08
CA LEU A 55 1.74 9.28 4.66
C LEU A 55 1.82 7.78 4.35
N ILE A 56 1.37 7.40 3.17
CA ILE A 56 1.53 6.03 2.68
C ILE A 56 2.19 6.00 1.29
N THR A 57 2.92 4.93 1.00
CA THR A 57 3.28 4.51 -0.36
C THR A 57 2.79 3.09 -0.61
N SER A 58 2.40 2.81 -1.84
CA SER A 58 1.69 1.59 -2.18
C SER A 58 2.29 0.87 -3.39
N THR A 59 1.78 -0.30 -3.69
CA THR A 59 2.22 -1.22 -4.73
C THR A 59 1.24 -1.28 -5.90
N HIS A 60 1.54 -2.13 -6.89
CA HIS A 60 0.63 -2.47 -8.00
C HIS A 60 -0.71 -3.11 -7.54
N ARG A 61 -0.82 -3.57 -6.28
CA ARG A 61 -2.03 -4.06 -5.62
C ARG A 61 -2.63 -2.99 -4.68
N GLY A 62 -2.60 -1.73 -5.06
CA GLY A 62 -2.86 -0.61 -4.17
C GLY A 62 -4.32 -0.28 -3.88
N HIS A 63 -5.31 -1.05 -4.34
CA HIS A 63 -6.72 -0.72 -4.17
C HIS A 63 -7.14 -0.68 -2.70
N GLY A 64 -6.75 -1.72 -1.92
CA GLY A 64 -7.05 -1.78 -0.50
C GLY A 64 -6.43 -0.63 0.28
N HIS A 65 -5.16 -0.32 0.01
CA HIS A 65 -4.47 0.81 0.63
C HIS A 65 -5.15 2.15 0.30
N ALA A 66 -5.49 2.36 -0.98
CA ALA A 66 -6.14 3.60 -1.40
C ALA A 66 -7.52 3.72 -0.75
N HIS A 67 -8.31 2.62 -0.69
CA HIS A 67 -9.63 2.63 -0.06
C HIS A 67 -9.55 2.92 1.44
N ALA A 68 -8.75 2.16 2.18
CA ALA A 68 -8.64 2.32 3.63
C ALA A 68 -8.13 3.71 4.02
N HIS A 69 -7.12 4.22 3.31
CA HIS A 69 -6.55 5.53 3.58
C HIS A 69 -7.52 6.68 3.25
N GLY A 70 -8.22 6.60 2.12
CA GLY A 70 -9.20 7.62 1.75
C GLY A 70 -10.46 7.59 2.62
N ASP A 71 -10.90 6.41 3.07
CA ASP A 71 -12.00 6.29 4.04
C ASP A 71 -11.63 6.90 5.39
N GLN A 72 -10.38 6.72 5.84
CA GLN A 72 -9.87 7.35 7.07
C GLN A 72 -9.76 8.88 6.95
N ALA A 73 -9.34 9.38 5.80
CA ALA A 73 -9.22 10.83 5.55
C ALA A 73 -10.58 11.52 5.41
N ALA A 74 -11.62 10.80 4.99
CA ALA A 74 -12.96 11.33 4.81
C ALA A 74 -13.67 11.54 6.16
N LYS A 75 -14.34 12.69 6.32
CA LYS A 75 -15.04 13.08 7.53
C LYS A 75 -16.53 12.79 7.51
N THR A 76 -17.08 12.57 6.33
CA THR A 76 -18.52 12.33 6.11
C THR A 76 -18.73 11.16 5.15
N ASP A 77 -19.90 10.54 5.20
CA ASP A 77 -20.25 9.46 4.27
C ASP A 77 -20.29 9.96 2.81
N GLU A 78 -20.61 11.23 2.58
CA GLU A 78 -20.57 11.84 1.25
C GLU A 78 -19.12 11.91 0.74
N GLU A 79 -18.16 12.32 1.57
CA GLU A 79 -16.74 12.35 1.22
C GLU A 79 -16.20 10.94 0.93
N LYS A 80 -16.62 9.94 1.71
CA LYS A 80 -16.28 8.53 1.44
C LYS A 80 -16.81 8.06 0.09
N GLN A 81 -18.04 8.42 -0.24
CA GLN A 81 -18.63 8.07 -1.54
C GLN A 81 -17.90 8.79 -2.69
N ILE A 82 -17.53 10.05 -2.52
CA ILE A 82 -16.73 10.80 -3.49
C ILE A 82 -15.37 10.13 -3.70
N HIS A 83 -14.70 9.74 -2.61
CA HIS A 83 -13.43 9.02 -2.66
C HIS A 83 -13.56 7.72 -3.45
N PHE A 84 -14.54 6.89 -3.10
CA PHE A 84 -14.80 5.63 -3.80
C PHE A 84 -15.07 5.83 -5.30
N ASN A 85 -15.88 6.82 -5.64
CA ASN A 85 -16.17 7.15 -7.03
C ASN A 85 -14.91 7.60 -7.81
N LYS A 86 -14.02 8.37 -7.19
CA LYS A 86 -12.74 8.77 -7.79
C LYS A 86 -11.80 7.58 -8.01
N MET A 87 -11.73 6.66 -7.04
CA MET A 87 -10.97 5.40 -7.19
C MET A 87 -11.48 4.60 -8.39
N MET A 88 -12.79 4.33 -8.42
CA MET A 88 -13.39 3.58 -9.52
C MET A 88 -13.22 4.29 -10.86
N ALA A 89 -13.34 5.61 -10.90
CA ALA A 89 -13.07 6.39 -12.11
C ALA A 89 -11.63 6.21 -12.58
N GLU A 90 -10.65 6.18 -11.67
CA GLU A 90 -9.25 5.95 -12.02
C GLU A 90 -9.03 4.54 -12.59
N VAL A 91 -9.57 3.51 -11.92
CA VAL A 91 -9.48 2.11 -12.38
C VAL A 91 -10.11 1.94 -13.77
N LEU A 92 -11.23 2.65 -14.03
CA LEU A 92 -11.92 2.66 -15.32
C LEU A 92 -11.28 3.57 -16.38
N GLY A 93 -10.16 4.23 -16.08
CA GLY A 93 -9.47 5.14 -17.00
C GLY A 93 -10.27 6.41 -17.33
N LYS A 94 -11.07 6.90 -16.39
CA LYS A 94 -11.91 8.10 -16.56
C LYS A 94 -11.23 9.34 -15.99
N SER A 95 -11.47 10.49 -16.61
CA SER A 95 -10.87 11.78 -16.21
C SER A 95 -11.27 12.27 -14.81
N GLY A 96 -12.35 11.74 -14.24
CA GLY A 96 -12.78 12.01 -12.87
C GLY A 96 -11.97 11.27 -11.79
N GLY A 97 -11.04 10.37 -12.16
CA GLY A 97 -10.16 9.67 -11.24
C GLY A 97 -9.05 10.53 -10.66
N TYR A 98 -8.38 10.04 -9.63
CA TYR A 98 -7.31 10.71 -8.89
C TYR A 98 -6.15 11.17 -9.79
N CYS A 99 -5.74 10.32 -10.72
CA CYS A 99 -4.70 10.59 -11.71
C CYS A 99 -5.29 10.90 -13.10
N LYS A 100 -6.54 11.37 -13.16
CA LYS A 100 -7.27 11.69 -14.38
C LYS A 100 -7.41 10.50 -15.34
N GLY A 101 -7.48 9.29 -14.79
CA GLY A 101 -7.58 8.04 -15.53
C GLY A 101 -6.30 7.60 -16.25
N LYS A 102 -5.16 8.22 -15.94
CA LYS A 102 -3.86 7.88 -16.54
C LYS A 102 -3.11 6.82 -15.75
N GLY A 103 -3.35 6.72 -14.44
CA GLY A 103 -2.71 5.76 -13.55
C GLY A 103 -3.34 4.37 -13.64
N GLY A 104 -4.66 4.32 -13.81
CA GLY A 104 -5.42 3.07 -13.81
C GLY A 104 -5.29 2.33 -12.47
N SER A 105 -5.40 1.00 -12.53
CA SER A 105 -5.39 0.11 -11.36
C SER A 105 -4.12 0.20 -10.51
N MET A 106 -2.95 0.34 -11.14
CA MET A 106 -1.64 0.17 -10.48
C MET A 106 -0.98 1.47 -10.01
N HIS A 107 -1.58 2.64 -10.26
CA HIS A 107 -0.93 3.92 -10.00
C HIS A 107 -1.90 4.94 -9.38
N ILE A 108 -2.76 4.48 -8.47
CA ILE A 108 -3.66 5.38 -7.73
C ILE A 108 -2.81 6.21 -6.76
N ALA A 109 -3.00 7.54 -6.77
CA ALA A 109 -2.33 8.45 -5.86
C ALA A 109 -3.31 9.55 -5.43
N ASP A 110 -3.35 9.84 -4.13
CA ASP A 110 -4.10 10.96 -3.54
C ASP A 110 -3.16 11.76 -2.63
N VAL A 111 -2.23 12.45 -3.28
CA VAL A 111 -1.17 13.19 -2.59
C VAL A 111 -1.72 14.27 -1.66
N ALA A 112 -2.89 14.83 -1.98
CA ALA A 112 -3.52 15.85 -1.15
C ALA A 112 -3.89 15.34 0.25
N HIS A 113 -4.18 14.04 0.37
CA HIS A 113 -4.53 13.40 1.64
C HIS A 113 -3.41 12.50 2.19
N GLY A 114 -2.23 12.44 1.57
CA GLY A 114 -1.09 11.69 2.09
C GLY A 114 -0.81 10.34 1.43
N ASN A 115 -1.65 9.89 0.47
CA ASN A 115 -1.32 8.73 -0.35
C ASN A 115 -0.39 9.15 -1.50
N LEU A 116 0.91 8.94 -1.31
CA LEU A 116 1.97 9.35 -2.24
C LEU A 116 1.98 8.54 -3.53
N GLY A 117 1.23 7.46 -3.58
CA GLY A 117 0.93 6.72 -4.78
C GLY A 117 1.33 5.26 -4.76
N ALA A 118 0.64 4.54 -5.64
CA ALA A 118 0.92 3.16 -6.03
C ALA A 118 1.88 3.13 -7.23
N THR A 119 2.68 2.09 -7.35
CA THR A 119 3.59 1.92 -8.47
C THR A 119 3.62 0.47 -8.97
N GLY A 120 3.65 0.31 -10.30
CA GLY A 120 3.88 -0.99 -10.95
C GLY A 120 5.35 -1.44 -10.94
N ILE A 121 6.28 -0.57 -10.55
CA ILE A 121 7.71 -0.92 -10.45
C ILE A 121 7.94 -1.59 -9.08
N VAL A 122 8.21 -2.88 -9.09
CA VAL A 122 8.42 -3.69 -7.88
C VAL A 122 9.56 -3.12 -7.04
N GLY A 123 9.26 -2.76 -5.78
CA GLY A 123 10.23 -2.14 -4.87
C GLY A 123 10.53 -0.66 -5.14
N GLY A 124 9.95 -0.06 -6.21
CA GLY A 124 10.20 1.35 -6.56
C GLY A 124 9.63 2.36 -5.57
N ASN A 125 8.60 1.99 -4.83
CA ASN A 125 8.00 2.83 -3.80
C ASN A 125 8.83 2.90 -2.51
N ILE A 126 9.71 1.93 -2.25
CA ILE A 126 10.50 1.87 -1.01
C ILE A 126 11.43 3.09 -0.88
N PRO A 127 12.28 3.44 -1.87
CA PRO A 127 13.09 4.66 -1.79
C PRO A 127 12.25 5.94 -1.80
N VAL A 128 11.06 5.93 -2.43
CA VAL A 128 10.14 7.08 -2.36
C VAL A 128 9.65 7.30 -0.92
N ALA A 129 9.29 6.24 -0.21
CA ALA A 129 8.90 6.30 1.20
C ALA A 129 10.04 6.84 2.08
N VAL A 130 11.28 6.39 1.84
CA VAL A 130 12.47 6.88 2.56
C VAL A 130 12.69 8.38 2.30
N GLY A 131 12.53 8.82 1.06
CA GLY A 131 12.61 10.25 0.69
C GLY A 131 11.53 11.09 1.37
N ALA A 132 10.29 10.58 1.41
CA ALA A 132 9.18 11.23 2.11
C ALA A 132 9.44 11.32 3.61
N ALA A 133 9.92 10.24 4.24
CA ALA A 133 10.26 10.22 5.66
C ALA A 133 11.44 11.17 6.00
N LEU A 134 12.42 11.28 5.11
CA LEU A 134 13.49 12.27 5.24
C LEU A 134 12.92 13.69 5.22
N ALA A 135 11.99 13.97 4.32
CA ALA A 135 11.33 15.28 4.27
C ALA A 135 10.59 15.59 5.59
N GLN A 136 9.83 14.63 6.13
CA GLN A 136 9.13 14.81 7.41
C GLN A 136 10.12 15.11 8.55
N LYS A 137 11.22 14.37 8.60
CA LYS A 137 12.28 14.62 9.60
C LYS A 137 12.91 16.01 9.48
N LEU A 138 13.22 16.44 8.26
CA LEU A 138 13.81 17.78 8.00
C LEU A 138 12.81 18.91 8.33
N MET A 139 11.54 18.72 8.03
CA MET A 139 10.47 19.65 8.37
C MET A 139 10.09 19.61 9.85
N LYS A 140 10.61 18.63 10.61
CA LYS A 140 10.33 18.43 12.05
C LYS A 140 8.84 18.24 12.32
N THR A 141 8.16 17.48 11.48
CA THR A 141 6.78 17.04 11.71
C THR A 141 6.78 15.75 12.54
N ASP A 142 5.62 15.41 13.11
CA ASP A 142 5.41 14.15 13.82
C ASP A 142 4.88 13.04 12.90
N LYS A 143 4.78 13.31 11.58
CA LYS A 143 4.22 12.38 10.59
C LYS A 143 5.12 11.17 10.37
N VAL A 144 4.46 10.02 10.21
CA VAL A 144 5.07 8.75 9.85
C VAL A 144 4.76 8.42 8.38
N VAL A 145 5.64 7.66 7.75
CA VAL A 145 5.41 7.12 6.41
C VAL A 145 5.26 5.61 6.50
N LEU A 146 4.11 5.09 6.08
CA LEU A 146 3.87 3.65 5.99
C LEU A 146 4.14 3.19 4.55
N CYS A 147 5.11 2.28 4.40
CA CYS A 147 5.57 1.78 3.10
C CYS A 147 5.13 0.34 2.90
N PHE A 148 4.12 0.11 2.06
CA PHE A 148 3.66 -1.23 1.71
C PHE A 148 4.46 -1.81 0.54
N PHE A 149 4.83 -3.08 0.60
CA PHE A 149 5.44 -3.82 -0.51
C PHE A 149 5.33 -5.32 -0.30
N GLY A 150 5.33 -6.09 -1.39
CA GLY A 150 5.27 -7.55 -1.31
C GLY A 150 6.61 -8.19 -0.96
N ASP A 151 6.58 -9.47 -0.54
CA ASP A 151 7.75 -10.28 -0.23
C ASP A 151 8.78 -10.30 -1.37
N GLY A 152 8.34 -10.41 -2.61
CA GLY A 152 9.23 -10.37 -3.78
C GLY A 152 10.03 -9.07 -3.91
N ALA A 153 9.49 -7.93 -3.51
CA ALA A 153 10.18 -6.65 -3.53
C ALA A 153 11.39 -6.61 -2.58
N SER A 154 11.36 -7.40 -1.51
CA SER A 154 12.45 -7.47 -0.53
C SER A 154 13.75 -8.09 -1.10
N ASN A 155 13.70 -8.67 -2.31
CA ASN A 155 14.88 -9.18 -3.03
C ASN A 155 15.49 -8.16 -4.00
N THR A 156 14.95 -6.95 -4.09
CA THR A 156 15.50 -5.88 -4.94
C THR A 156 16.61 -5.11 -4.23
N GLY A 157 17.53 -4.53 -5.01
CA GLY A 157 18.57 -3.63 -4.47
C GLY A 157 17.96 -2.43 -3.74
N ASN A 158 16.86 -1.87 -4.27
CA ASN A 158 16.13 -0.75 -3.66
C ASN A 158 15.72 -1.01 -2.22
N PHE A 159 15.29 -2.25 -1.90
CA PHE A 159 14.96 -2.64 -0.53
C PHE A 159 16.18 -2.48 0.39
N HIS A 160 17.30 -3.09 0.03
CA HIS A 160 18.50 -3.12 0.86
C HIS A 160 19.09 -1.71 1.07
N GLU A 161 19.17 -0.93 0.00
CA GLU A 161 19.70 0.43 0.03
C GLU A 161 18.80 1.36 0.87
N ALA A 162 17.50 1.30 0.64
CA ALA A 162 16.51 2.14 1.32
C ALA A 162 16.42 1.85 2.82
N LEU A 163 16.40 0.57 3.24
CA LEU A 163 16.37 0.20 4.64
C LEU A 163 17.64 0.64 5.38
N ASN A 164 18.80 0.48 4.74
CA ASN A 164 20.06 0.98 5.29
C ASN A 164 20.04 2.50 5.50
N MET A 165 19.56 3.27 4.52
CA MET A 165 19.43 4.72 4.65
C MET A 165 18.42 5.12 5.73
N ALA A 166 17.26 4.46 5.77
CA ALA A 166 16.23 4.74 6.77
C ALA A 166 16.74 4.53 8.19
N SER A 167 17.45 3.43 8.42
CA SER A 167 18.05 3.11 9.71
C SER A 167 19.16 4.09 10.09
N LEU A 168 20.13 4.32 9.20
CA LEU A 168 21.25 5.22 9.42
C LEU A 168 20.78 6.62 9.81
N TRP A 169 19.75 7.11 9.15
CA TRP A 169 19.21 8.44 9.40
C TRP A 169 18.05 8.47 10.41
N LYS A 170 17.68 7.31 10.99
CA LYS A 170 16.58 7.19 11.96
C LYS A 170 15.32 7.90 11.46
N LEU A 171 14.86 7.51 10.28
CA LEU A 171 13.70 8.11 9.62
C LEU A 171 12.39 7.58 10.19
N PRO A 172 11.32 8.39 10.22
CA PRO A 172 9.99 7.98 10.65
C PRO A 172 9.28 7.20 9.54
N VAL A 173 9.75 5.99 9.24
CA VAL A 173 9.18 5.10 8.23
C VAL A 173 8.97 3.71 8.81
N ILE A 174 7.80 3.12 8.52
CA ILE A 174 7.46 1.75 8.86
C ILE A 174 7.32 0.98 7.56
N PHE A 175 8.04 -0.13 7.43
CA PHE A 175 8.03 -1.01 6.29
C PHE A 175 7.07 -2.16 6.53
N VAL A 176 5.97 -2.23 5.78
CA VAL A 176 4.96 -3.29 5.87
C VAL A 176 5.10 -4.22 4.70
N VAL A 177 5.49 -5.47 5.00
CA VAL A 177 5.67 -6.51 3.99
C VAL A 177 4.40 -7.35 3.91
N GLU A 178 3.72 -7.26 2.78
CA GLU A 178 2.59 -8.13 2.44
C GLU A 178 3.15 -9.47 1.92
N ASN A 179 3.31 -10.40 2.85
CA ASN A 179 3.92 -11.69 2.55
C ASN A 179 2.87 -12.72 2.15
N ASN A 180 2.52 -12.75 0.87
CA ASN A 180 1.65 -13.77 0.30
C ASN A 180 2.42 -15.02 -0.16
N MET A 181 3.72 -15.13 0.18
CA MET A 181 4.60 -16.27 -0.08
C MET A 181 4.95 -16.50 -1.56
N TYR A 182 4.57 -15.58 -2.46
CA TYR A 182 4.82 -15.71 -3.89
C TYR A 182 5.21 -14.39 -4.56
N ALA A 183 6.28 -14.40 -5.33
CA ALA A 183 6.61 -13.35 -6.28
C ALA A 183 6.27 -13.84 -7.70
N MET A 184 5.15 -13.41 -8.23
CA MET A 184 4.51 -13.98 -9.43
C MET A 184 4.28 -15.49 -9.26
N SER A 185 5.06 -16.35 -9.94
CA SER A 185 4.99 -17.80 -9.88
C SER A 185 6.08 -18.45 -9.01
N VAL A 186 6.98 -17.64 -8.43
CA VAL A 186 8.11 -18.14 -7.63
C VAL A 186 7.75 -18.10 -6.14
N PRO A 187 7.68 -19.27 -5.46
CA PRO A 187 7.43 -19.29 -4.03
C PRO A 187 8.62 -18.73 -3.24
N TRP A 188 8.32 -18.09 -2.11
CA TRP A 188 9.30 -17.48 -1.20
C TRP A 188 10.47 -18.43 -0.87
N ALA A 189 10.17 -19.66 -0.51
CA ALA A 189 11.16 -20.67 -0.15
C ALA A 189 12.18 -21.02 -1.26
N LYS A 190 11.90 -20.62 -2.51
CA LYS A 190 12.84 -20.80 -3.64
C LYS A 190 13.59 -19.50 -3.99
N SER A 191 13.21 -18.38 -3.41
CA SER A 191 13.78 -17.07 -3.73
C SER A 191 14.48 -16.41 -2.53
N SER A 192 14.35 -16.96 -1.33
CA SER A 192 14.98 -16.43 -0.12
C SER A 192 15.65 -17.55 0.68
N ALA A 193 16.83 -17.25 1.24
CA ALA A 193 17.52 -18.13 2.17
C ALA A 193 16.96 -18.08 3.60
N LEU A 194 16.21 -17.00 3.92
CA LEU A 194 15.61 -16.81 5.25
C LEU A 194 14.13 -17.20 5.21
N PRO A 195 13.59 -17.74 6.31
CA PRO A 195 12.20 -18.15 6.39
C PRO A 195 11.23 -16.96 6.33
N ASN A 196 11.59 -15.84 6.97
CA ASN A 196 10.76 -14.64 7.01
C ASN A 196 11.50 -13.42 6.48
N VAL A 197 10.77 -12.49 5.86
CA VAL A 197 11.34 -11.18 5.47
C VAL A 197 11.75 -10.36 6.69
N ALA A 198 10.99 -10.45 7.79
CA ALA A 198 11.29 -9.78 9.05
C ALA A 198 12.70 -10.09 9.60
N ASP A 199 13.23 -11.29 9.34
CA ASP A 199 14.56 -11.69 9.78
C ASP A 199 15.69 -10.84 9.15
N ARG A 200 15.41 -10.16 8.03
CA ARG A 200 16.34 -9.22 7.38
C ARG A 200 16.53 -7.92 8.15
N ALA A 201 15.57 -7.54 9.00
CA ALA A 201 15.61 -6.29 9.73
C ALA A 201 16.85 -6.16 10.62
N CYS A 202 17.34 -7.28 11.18
CA CYS A 202 18.54 -7.31 12.02
C CYS A 202 19.79 -6.82 11.27
N ALA A 203 19.90 -7.03 9.95
CA ALA A 203 21.02 -6.58 9.14
C ALA A 203 21.12 -5.04 9.08
N TYR A 204 20.02 -4.33 9.37
CA TYR A 204 19.95 -2.87 9.38
C TYR A 204 19.83 -2.30 10.81
N GLY A 205 19.90 -3.15 11.83
CA GLY A 205 19.68 -2.72 13.22
C GLY A 205 18.27 -2.19 13.49
N MET A 206 17.28 -2.68 12.75
CA MET A 206 15.87 -2.33 12.89
C MET A 206 15.10 -3.47 13.57
N PRO A 207 14.04 -3.17 14.33
CA PRO A 207 13.13 -4.21 14.81
C PRO A 207 12.38 -4.83 13.62
N GLY A 208 12.14 -6.14 13.69
CA GLY A 208 11.35 -6.87 12.70
C GLY A 208 10.37 -7.79 13.40
N GLU A 209 9.10 -7.72 13.03
CA GLU A 209 7.99 -8.46 13.60
C GLU A 209 7.26 -9.24 12.51
N VAL A 210 6.77 -10.43 12.85
CA VAL A 210 5.84 -11.20 12.00
C VAL A 210 4.47 -11.14 12.65
N VAL A 211 3.51 -10.63 11.90
CA VAL A 211 2.12 -10.46 12.34
C VAL A 211 1.23 -11.36 11.49
N ASP A 212 0.25 -12.01 12.11
CA ASP A 212 -0.81 -12.70 11.39
C ASP A 212 -1.72 -11.64 10.72
N GLY A 213 -1.77 -11.64 9.41
CA GLY A 213 -2.56 -10.70 8.61
C GLY A 213 -3.96 -11.22 8.25
N MET A 214 -4.39 -12.33 8.87
CA MET A 214 -5.69 -12.97 8.59
C MET A 214 -6.70 -12.74 9.69
#